data_8f65acad25ecda557a9fbffcec5b877e
#
_entry.id   8f65acad25ecda557a9fbffcec5b877e
#
_cell.length_a   1.000
_cell.length_b   1.000
_cell.length_c   1.000
_cell.angle_alpha   90.00
_cell.angle_beta   90.00
_cell.angle_gamma   90.00
#
_symmetry.space_group_name_H-M   'P 1'
#
loop_
_entity.id
_entity.type
_entity.pdbx_description
1 polymer ?
#
loop_
_entity_poly.entity_id
_entity_poly.type
_entity_poly.pdbx_seq_one_letter_code
_entity_poly.pdbx_strand_id
1 'polypeptide(L)'
;KANEPRLRLVEKLGHFLPLLDLWPDLSVEAERAASEYRRLFAAAQTRVAIDTGARVPVDGLPVLACISESRMRNIAKRSADAILPVDDDRTVAHDRAKAWLEDQERFLQTVTSDHGHEAELSEIRDPVFVPVAADGTRFEGSLRRDRGFQIGPKGDETWVADFDEALERLTHMPVPC
;
A
#
# COMPACT_ATOMS: atom_id res chain seq x y z
N LYS A 1 -19.65 4.32 9.12
CA LYS A 1 -18.54 4.40 10.13
C LYS A 1 -17.41 3.38 9.87
N ALA A 2 -17.70 2.16 9.37
CA ALA A 2 -16.67 1.12 9.15
C ALA A 2 -15.65 1.45 8.03
N ASN A 3 -15.94 2.36 7.11
CA ASN A 3 -15.06 2.69 5.98
C ASN A 3 -14.06 3.82 6.24
N GLU A 4 -14.19 4.55 7.34
CA GLU A 4 -13.34 5.71 7.64
C GLU A 4 -11.84 5.35 7.81
N PRO A 5 -11.45 4.26 8.50
CA PRO A 5 -10.05 3.85 8.59
C PRO A 5 -9.43 3.50 7.24
N ARG A 6 -10.22 2.83 6.36
CA ARG A 6 -9.75 2.46 5.01
C ARG A 6 -9.54 3.67 4.12
N LEU A 7 -10.44 4.66 4.19
CA LEU A 7 -10.30 5.94 3.48
C LEU A 7 -9.03 6.66 3.90
N ARG A 8 -8.77 6.77 5.20
CA ARG A 8 -7.55 7.40 5.74
C ARG A 8 -6.27 6.67 5.30
N LEU A 9 -6.31 5.33 5.24
CA LEU A 9 -5.17 4.56 4.77
C LEU A 9 -4.88 4.83 3.30
N VAL A 10 -5.90 4.81 2.45
CA VAL A 10 -5.76 5.11 1.02
C VAL A 10 -5.28 6.54 0.79
N GLU A 11 -5.78 7.50 1.56
CA GLU A 11 -5.32 8.89 1.52
C GLU A 11 -3.84 9.01 1.90
N LYS A 12 -3.42 8.40 3.02
CA LYS A 12 -2.01 8.36 3.42
C LYS A 12 -1.11 7.73 2.35
N LEU A 13 -1.51 6.60 1.78
CA LEU A 13 -0.79 5.95 0.69
C LEU A 13 -0.68 6.87 -0.54
N GLY A 14 -1.72 7.65 -0.84
CA GLY A 14 -1.71 8.62 -1.95
C GLY A 14 -0.65 9.70 -1.81
N HIS A 15 -0.27 10.07 -0.59
CA HIS A 15 0.78 11.07 -0.35
C HIS A 15 2.17 10.61 -0.81
N PHE A 16 2.41 9.30 -0.97
CA PHE A 16 3.68 8.78 -1.47
C PHE A 16 3.80 8.81 -2.99
N LEU A 17 2.68 8.87 -3.73
CA LEU A 17 2.71 8.85 -5.19
C LEU A 17 3.52 10.01 -5.81
N PRO A 18 3.33 11.28 -5.40
CA PRO A 18 4.13 12.37 -5.93
C PRO A 18 5.62 12.25 -5.62
N LEU A 19 5.98 11.58 -4.51
CA LEU A 19 7.39 11.37 -4.14
C LEU A 19 8.08 10.40 -5.10
N LEU A 20 7.35 9.43 -5.65
CA LEU A 20 7.89 8.51 -6.67
C LEU A 20 8.24 9.22 -7.98
N ASP A 21 7.57 10.32 -8.29
CA ASP A 21 7.80 11.10 -9.51
C ASP A 21 8.94 12.13 -9.35
N LEU A 22 9.40 12.38 -8.10
CA LEU A 22 10.51 13.29 -7.81
C LEU A 22 11.90 12.65 -7.98
N TRP A 23 11.98 11.34 -8.19
CA TRP A 23 13.23 10.63 -8.39
C TRP A 23 13.48 10.32 -9.88
N PRO A 24 14.19 11.19 -10.60
CA PRO A 24 14.36 11.05 -12.06
C PRO A 24 15.27 9.89 -12.48
N ASP A 25 16.14 9.40 -11.58
CA ASP A 25 17.14 8.36 -11.89
C ASP A 25 16.91 7.09 -11.05
N LEU A 26 15.67 6.59 -11.03
CA LEU A 26 15.37 5.31 -10.40
C LEU A 26 16.07 4.17 -11.15
N SER A 27 16.65 3.23 -10.41
CA SER A 27 17.07 1.95 -11.00
C SER A 27 15.87 1.21 -11.61
N VAL A 28 16.12 0.27 -12.51
CA VAL A 28 15.05 -0.54 -13.14
C VAL A 28 14.17 -1.23 -12.08
N GLU A 29 14.79 -1.71 -11.00
CA GLU A 29 14.09 -2.34 -9.88
C GLU A 29 13.20 -1.34 -9.13
N ALA A 30 13.67 -0.12 -8.94
CA ALA A 30 12.90 0.93 -8.27
C ALA A 30 11.72 1.43 -9.14
N GLU A 31 11.91 1.55 -10.45
CA GLU A 31 10.81 1.83 -11.39
C GLU A 31 9.75 0.74 -11.37
N ARG A 32 10.18 -0.52 -11.32
CA ARG A 32 9.26 -1.66 -11.21
C ARG A 32 8.48 -1.61 -9.90
N ALA A 33 9.14 -1.34 -8.77
CA ALA A 33 8.48 -1.20 -7.47
C ALA A 33 7.50 -0.02 -7.47
N ALA A 34 7.86 1.11 -8.04
CA ALA A 34 6.99 2.29 -8.18
C ALA A 34 5.75 1.96 -9.04
N SER A 35 5.92 1.23 -10.13
CA SER A 35 4.83 0.78 -10.99
C SER A 35 3.86 -0.14 -10.25
N GLU A 36 4.38 -1.13 -9.51
CA GLU A 36 3.55 -2.01 -8.69
C GLU A 36 2.84 -1.25 -7.57
N TYR A 37 3.50 -0.28 -6.94
CA TYR A 37 2.86 0.58 -5.94
C TYR A 37 1.68 1.36 -6.52
N ARG A 38 1.86 2.02 -7.68
CA ARG A 38 0.77 2.76 -8.36
C ARG A 38 -0.40 1.83 -8.69
N ARG A 39 -0.10 0.61 -9.14
CA ARG A 39 -1.10 -0.40 -9.46
C ARG A 39 -1.89 -0.85 -8.24
N LEU A 40 -1.23 -1.14 -7.12
CA LEU A 40 -1.87 -1.53 -5.86
C LEU A 40 -2.67 -0.37 -5.27
N PHE A 41 -2.17 0.85 -5.36
CA PHE A 41 -2.88 2.04 -4.92
C PHE A 41 -4.17 2.26 -5.72
N ALA A 42 -4.11 2.15 -7.05
CA ALA A 42 -5.30 2.22 -7.90
C ALA A 42 -6.34 1.14 -7.53
N ALA A 43 -5.90 -0.08 -7.23
CA ALA A 43 -6.77 -1.15 -6.76
C ALA A 43 -7.43 -0.81 -5.41
N ALA A 44 -6.67 -0.23 -4.47
CA ALA A 44 -7.18 0.19 -3.17
C ALA A 44 -8.23 1.32 -3.30
N GLN A 45 -7.97 2.33 -4.14
CA GLN A 45 -8.95 3.38 -4.43
C GLN A 45 -10.23 2.81 -5.05
N THR A 46 -10.08 1.92 -6.03
CA THR A 46 -11.21 1.24 -6.68
C THR A 46 -12.02 0.43 -5.69
N ARG A 47 -11.36 -0.27 -4.77
CA ARG A 47 -12.03 -1.03 -3.69
C ARG A 47 -12.83 -0.11 -2.78
N VAL A 48 -12.24 1.00 -2.33
CA VAL A 48 -12.94 1.98 -1.50
C VAL A 48 -14.15 2.56 -2.22
N ALA A 49 -14.04 2.87 -3.52
CA ALA A 49 -15.15 3.36 -4.31
C ALA A 49 -16.30 2.34 -4.38
N ILE A 50 -16.00 1.04 -4.55
CA ILE A 50 -16.99 -0.04 -4.52
C ILE A 50 -17.64 -0.14 -3.14
N ASP A 51 -16.86 -0.13 -2.06
CA ASP A 51 -17.38 -0.29 -0.69
C ASP A 51 -18.21 0.93 -0.23
N THR A 52 -17.99 2.11 -0.82
CA THR A 52 -18.70 3.36 -0.48
C THR A 52 -19.84 3.71 -1.43
N GLY A 53 -20.04 2.97 -2.51
CA GLY A 53 -21.05 3.27 -3.53
C GLY A 53 -20.68 4.46 -4.43
N ALA A 54 -19.39 4.86 -4.44
CA ALA A 54 -18.91 5.96 -5.28
C ALA A 54 -18.68 5.48 -6.73
N ARG A 55 -18.46 6.44 -7.65
CA ARG A 55 -18.02 6.12 -9.01
C ARG A 55 -16.67 5.41 -8.98
N VAL A 56 -16.54 4.34 -9.75
CA VAL A 56 -15.44 3.38 -9.65
C VAL A 56 -14.35 3.68 -10.67
N PRO A 57 -13.11 4.03 -10.26
CA PRO A 57 -11.99 4.20 -11.17
C PRO A 57 -11.68 2.92 -11.93
N VAL A 58 -11.47 3.05 -13.25
CA VAL A 58 -11.18 1.89 -14.14
C VAL A 58 -9.81 1.27 -13.85
N ASP A 59 -8.84 2.09 -13.41
CA ASP A 59 -7.43 1.71 -13.36
C ASP A 59 -7.14 0.60 -12.33
N GLY A 60 -7.92 0.48 -11.26
CA GLY A 60 -7.78 -0.59 -10.29
C GLY A 60 -8.60 -1.85 -10.59
N LEU A 61 -9.57 -1.79 -11.49
CA LEU A 61 -10.43 -2.94 -11.85
C LEU A 61 -9.64 -4.17 -12.34
N PRO A 62 -8.57 -4.03 -13.18
CA PRO A 62 -7.78 -5.17 -13.62
C PRO A 62 -7.19 -5.99 -12.48
N VAL A 63 -6.71 -5.33 -11.44
CA VAL A 63 -6.14 -5.99 -10.26
C VAL A 63 -7.22 -6.74 -9.50
N LEU A 64 -8.36 -6.10 -9.24
CA LEU A 64 -9.47 -6.71 -8.49
C LEU A 64 -10.12 -7.89 -9.21
N ALA A 65 -10.16 -7.85 -10.54
CA ALA A 65 -10.70 -8.92 -11.37
C ALA A 65 -9.66 -9.96 -11.78
N CYS A 66 -8.39 -9.82 -11.39
CA CYS A 66 -7.27 -10.66 -11.80
C CYS A 66 -7.16 -10.82 -13.33
N ILE A 67 -7.35 -9.73 -14.08
CA ILE A 67 -7.23 -9.69 -15.54
C ILE A 67 -6.13 -8.74 -16.01
N SER A 68 -5.69 -8.90 -17.25
CA SER A 68 -4.71 -7.97 -17.84
C SER A 68 -5.32 -6.60 -18.15
N GLU A 69 -4.49 -5.55 -18.11
CA GLU A 69 -4.89 -4.19 -18.52
C GLU A 69 -5.35 -4.15 -19.98
N SER A 70 -4.77 -4.99 -20.85
CA SER A 70 -5.16 -5.08 -22.25
C SER A 70 -6.60 -5.61 -22.38
N ARG A 71 -6.97 -6.62 -21.59
CA ARG A 71 -8.35 -7.13 -21.53
C ARG A 71 -9.29 -6.06 -20.98
N MET A 72 -8.89 -5.35 -19.94
CA MET A 72 -9.71 -4.26 -19.38
C MET A 72 -9.97 -3.14 -20.38
N ARG A 73 -8.99 -2.74 -21.20
CA ARG A 73 -9.16 -1.73 -22.27
C ARG A 73 -10.20 -2.16 -23.32
N ASN A 74 -10.36 -3.46 -23.55
CA ASN A 74 -11.38 -3.97 -24.48
C ASN A 74 -12.77 -3.96 -23.87
N ILE A 75 -12.88 -4.12 -22.55
CA ILE A 75 -14.14 -4.19 -21.80
C ILE A 75 -14.63 -2.78 -21.46
N ALA A 76 -13.73 -1.92 -21.00
CA ALA A 76 -14.01 -0.54 -20.56
C ALA A 76 -13.81 0.44 -21.73
N LYS A 77 -14.89 0.96 -22.30
CA LYS A 77 -14.88 1.89 -23.43
C LYS A 77 -15.88 3.01 -23.21
N ARG A 78 -15.66 4.14 -23.90
CA ARG A 78 -16.59 5.30 -23.89
C ARG A 78 -17.90 5.06 -24.64
N SER A 79 -18.08 3.91 -25.26
CA SER A 79 -19.33 3.54 -25.95
C SER A 79 -20.39 3.11 -24.95
N ALA A 80 -21.61 3.56 -25.16
CA ALA A 80 -22.76 3.14 -24.35
C ALA A 80 -23.05 1.62 -24.43
N ASP A 81 -22.64 0.98 -25.54
CA ASP A 81 -22.79 -0.46 -25.77
C ASP A 81 -21.63 -1.28 -25.18
N ALA A 82 -20.65 -0.61 -24.52
CA ALA A 82 -19.56 -1.32 -23.87
C ALA A 82 -20.04 -2.16 -22.67
N ILE A 83 -19.34 -3.22 -22.35
CA ILE A 83 -19.60 -4.04 -21.15
C ILE A 83 -19.50 -3.14 -19.92
N LEU A 84 -18.46 -2.29 -19.86
CA LEU A 84 -18.29 -1.23 -18.87
C LEU A 84 -18.21 0.13 -19.59
N PRO A 85 -19.30 0.89 -19.70
CA PRO A 85 -19.26 2.26 -20.20
C PRO A 85 -18.45 3.16 -19.26
N VAL A 86 -17.45 3.82 -19.82
CA VAL A 86 -16.51 4.70 -19.08
C VAL A 86 -16.82 6.15 -19.40
N ASP A 87 -16.88 6.98 -18.37
CA ASP A 87 -17.03 8.43 -18.51
C ASP A 87 -15.70 9.12 -18.85
N ASP A 88 -15.75 10.44 -19.05
CA ASP A 88 -14.60 11.25 -19.41
C ASP A 88 -13.52 11.27 -18.35
N ASP A 89 -13.87 11.14 -17.08
CA ASP A 89 -12.97 11.06 -15.92
C ASP A 89 -12.42 9.64 -15.64
N ARG A 90 -12.59 8.69 -16.60
CA ARG A 90 -12.17 7.30 -16.51
C ARG A 90 -12.81 6.54 -15.33
N THR A 91 -14.05 6.85 -15.02
CA THR A 91 -14.84 6.14 -14.02
C THR A 91 -16.02 5.38 -14.64
N VAL A 92 -16.50 4.38 -13.92
CA VAL A 92 -17.69 3.58 -14.25
C VAL A 92 -18.73 3.77 -13.15
N ALA A 93 -20.02 3.69 -13.52
CA ALA A 93 -21.08 3.68 -12.53
C ALA A 93 -20.92 2.51 -11.56
N HIS A 94 -21.08 2.78 -10.26
CA HIS A 94 -20.89 1.82 -9.17
C HIS A 94 -21.58 0.48 -9.43
N ASP A 95 -22.89 0.50 -9.70
CA ASP A 95 -23.69 -0.72 -9.83
C ASP A 95 -23.21 -1.59 -11.01
N ARG A 96 -22.77 -0.95 -12.10
CA ARG A 96 -22.22 -1.65 -13.26
C ARG A 96 -20.87 -2.27 -12.96
N ALA A 97 -19.98 -1.53 -12.30
CA ALA A 97 -18.67 -2.04 -11.92
C ALA A 97 -18.78 -3.20 -10.93
N LYS A 98 -19.66 -3.06 -9.94
CA LYS A 98 -19.91 -4.09 -8.93
C LYS A 98 -20.48 -5.38 -9.55
N ALA A 99 -21.56 -5.28 -10.32
CA ALA A 99 -22.17 -6.43 -10.98
C ALA A 99 -21.17 -7.15 -11.91
N TRP A 100 -20.39 -6.38 -12.68
CA TRP A 100 -19.36 -6.96 -13.53
C TRP A 100 -18.25 -7.66 -12.74
N LEU A 101 -17.80 -7.10 -11.61
CA LEU A 101 -16.79 -7.74 -10.75
C LEU A 101 -17.32 -9.03 -10.11
N GLU A 102 -18.57 -9.04 -9.65
CA GLU A 102 -19.20 -10.21 -9.05
C GLU A 102 -19.34 -11.38 -10.05
N ASP A 103 -19.40 -11.09 -11.36
CA ASP A 103 -19.40 -12.09 -12.44
C ASP A 103 -17.99 -12.61 -12.80
N GLN A 104 -16.92 -12.02 -12.22
CA GLN A 104 -15.57 -12.50 -12.47
C GLN A 104 -15.20 -13.64 -11.53
N GLU A 105 -14.80 -14.79 -12.08
CA GLU A 105 -14.44 -16.01 -11.33
C GLU A 105 -13.35 -15.78 -10.27
N ARG A 106 -12.41 -14.86 -10.53
CA ARG A 106 -11.26 -14.57 -9.68
C ARG A 106 -11.37 -13.23 -8.95
N PHE A 107 -12.57 -12.71 -8.82
CA PHE A 107 -12.75 -11.44 -8.13
C PHE A 107 -12.27 -11.51 -6.68
N LEU A 108 -11.35 -10.60 -6.33
CA LEU A 108 -10.85 -10.44 -4.97
C LEU A 108 -11.93 -9.74 -4.12
N GLN A 109 -12.79 -10.52 -3.48
CA GLN A 109 -13.81 -9.98 -2.59
C GLN A 109 -13.21 -9.36 -1.33
N THR A 110 -13.90 -8.36 -0.76
CA THR A 110 -13.52 -7.83 0.55
C THR A 110 -13.82 -8.88 1.60
N VAL A 111 -12.80 -9.36 2.28
CA VAL A 111 -12.98 -10.18 3.47
C VAL A 111 -13.25 -9.24 4.64
N THR A 112 -14.51 -9.09 5.02
CA THR A 112 -14.86 -8.50 6.32
C THR A 112 -14.79 -9.63 7.33
N SER A 113 -13.69 -9.72 8.07
CA SER A 113 -13.68 -10.58 9.25
C SER A 113 -14.62 -9.97 10.28
N ASP A 114 -15.72 -10.64 10.60
CA ASP A 114 -16.62 -10.28 11.71
C ASP A 114 -15.98 -10.51 13.09
N HIS A 115 -14.72 -10.93 13.10
CA HIS A 115 -13.96 -11.14 14.31
C HIS A 115 -13.28 -9.83 14.68
N GLY A 116 -13.86 -9.13 15.64
CA GLY A 116 -13.33 -8.18 16.64
C GLY A 116 -11.94 -7.53 16.50
N HIS A 117 -11.31 -7.59 15.34
CA HIS A 117 -10.04 -6.90 15.04
C HIS A 117 -10.18 -5.37 14.87
N GLU A 118 -11.37 -4.79 15.10
CA GLU A 118 -11.49 -3.34 15.20
C GLU A 118 -10.62 -2.76 16.34
N ALA A 119 -10.34 -3.55 17.37
CA ALA A 119 -9.46 -3.15 18.46
C ALA A 119 -7.97 -3.14 18.04
N GLU A 120 -7.53 -4.08 17.17
CA GLU A 120 -6.13 -4.12 16.72
C GLU A 120 -5.81 -3.09 15.64
N LEU A 121 -6.79 -2.72 14.79
CA LEU A 121 -6.58 -1.68 13.77
C LEU A 121 -6.55 -0.26 14.37
N SER A 122 -7.12 -0.04 15.56
CA SER A 122 -7.00 1.22 16.28
C SER A 122 -5.61 1.43 16.90
N GLU A 123 -4.81 0.38 17.00
CA GLU A 123 -3.40 0.36 17.41
C GLU A 123 -2.42 0.28 16.23
N ILE A 124 -2.84 0.51 14.99
CA ILE A 124 -1.86 0.80 13.94
C ILE A 124 -1.21 2.13 14.32
N ARG A 125 -0.24 2.01 15.21
CA ARG A 125 0.76 3.03 15.49
C ARG A 125 1.30 3.52 14.15
N ASP A 126 1.66 4.77 14.08
CA ASP A 126 2.33 5.34 12.90
C ASP A 126 3.36 4.34 12.35
N PRO A 127 3.48 4.19 11.01
CA PRO A 127 4.39 3.22 10.43
C PRO A 127 5.78 3.42 11.02
N VAL A 128 6.22 2.45 11.83
CA VAL A 128 7.56 2.46 12.42
C VAL A 128 8.50 2.00 11.33
N PHE A 129 9.34 2.90 10.84
CA PHE A 129 10.43 2.53 9.96
C PHE A 129 11.46 1.75 10.78
N VAL A 130 11.55 0.47 10.53
CA VAL A 130 12.57 -0.37 11.17
C VAL A 130 13.84 -0.33 10.31
N PRO A 131 14.99 0.12 10.85
CA PRO A 131 16.25 0.08 10.12
C PRO A 131 16.60 -1.35 9.71
N VAL A 132 17.03 -1.51 8.46
CA VAL A 132 17.46 -2.78 7.90
C VAL A 132 18.93 -2.64 7.54
N ALA A 133 19.78 -3.54 8.07
CA ALA A 133 21.19 -3.61 7.71
C ALA A 133 21.39 -4.14 6.28
N ALA A 134 22.58 -3.93 5.71
CA ALA A 134 22.91 -4.36 4.35
C ALA A 134 22.78 -5.89 4.12
N ASP A 135 22.88 -6.69 5.18
CA ASP A 135 22.67 -8.13 5.17
C ASP A 135 21.20 -8.56 5.30
N GLY A 136 20.25 -7.59 5.34
CA GLY A 136 18.83 -7.83 5.52
C GLY A 136 18.39 -8.01 6.97
N THR A 137 19.28 -7.90 7.95
CA THR A 137 18.93 -7.96 9.38
C THR A 137 18.11 -6.75 9.77
N ARG A 138 16.94 -7.00 10.38
CA ARG A 138 16.05 -5.94 10.90
C ARG A 138 16.40 -5.62 12.35
N PHE A 139 16.35 -4.34 12.71
CA PHE A 139 16.47 -3.94 14.10
C PHE A 139 15.14 -4.16 14.83
N GLU A 140 15.09 -5.17 15.68
CA GLU A 140 13.89 -5.62 16.38
C GLU A 140 14.16 -5.74 17.89
N GLY A 141 13.10 -5.71 18.70
CA GLY A 141 13.19 -5.90 20.15
C GLY A 141 13.83 -7.23 20.58
N SER A 142 13.79 -8.24 19.70
CA SER A 142 14.44 -9.54 19.91
C SER A 142 15.97 -9.48 19.92
N LEU A 143 16.58 -8.41 19.40
CA LEU A 143 18.02 -8.19 19.43
C LEU A 143 18.55 -7.68 20.77
N ARG A 144 17.67 -7.52 21.76
CA ARG A 144 18.06 -7.13 23.12
C ARG A 144 18.98 -8.16 23.76
N ARG A 145 20.10 -7.69 24.30
CA ARG A 145 21.03 -8.47 25.13
C ARG A 145 20.92 -8.02 26.60
N ASP A 146 21.69 -8.63 27.49
CA ASP A 146 21.66 -8.36 28.92
C ASP A 146 21.77 -6.87 29.29
N ARG A 147 22.51 -6.10 28.51
CA ARG A 147 22.73 -4.66 28.73
C ARG A 147 21.85 -3.73 27.86
N GLY A 148 20.95 -4.28 27.07
CA GLY A 148 20.15 -3.53 26.10
C GLY A 148 20.53 -3.84 24.64
N PHE A 149 20.50 -2.82 23.80
CA PHE A 149 20.81 -2.90 22.38
C PHE A 149 22.21 -2.38 22.10
N GLN A 150 22.98 -3.11 21.29
CA GLN A 150 24.31 -2.66 20.85
C GLN A 150 24.15 -2.06 19.45
N ILE A 151 24.43 -0.77 19.31
CA ILE A 151 24.26 0.01 18.08
C ILE A 151 25.55 0.76 17.73
N GLY A 152 25.84 0.93 16.47
CA GLY A 152 27.00 1.66 15.97
C GLY A 152 27.88 0.83 15.04
N PRO A 153 28.88 1.46 14.40
CA PRO A 153 29.83 0.79 13.55
C PRO A 153 30.70 -0.19 14.35
N LYS A 154 31.11 -1.28 13.72
CA LYS A 154 31.94 -2.30 14.36
C LYS A 154 33.22 -1.70 14.95
N GLY A 155 33.40 -1.84 16.26
CA GLY A 155 34.52 -1.31 17.03
C GLY A 155 34.25 0.04 17.71
N ASP A 156 33.11 0.67 17.44
CA ASP A 156 32.64 1.90 18.09
C ASP A 156 31.16 1.78 18.46
N GLU A 157 30.78 0.60 18.96
CA GLU A 157 29.41 0.31 19.34
C GLU A 157 29.06 0.94 20.70
N THR A 158 27.85 1.45 20.78
CA THR A 158 27.28 2.02 22.02
C THR A 158 26.14 1.15 22.53
N TRP A 159 26.03 1.00 23.84
CA TRP A 159 24.92 0.28 24.49
C TRP A 159 23.79 1.25 24.84
N VAL A 160 22.57 0.89 24.44
CA VAL A 160 21.34 1.61 24.74
C VAL A 160 20.35 0.65 25.39
N ALA A 161 19.84 0.99 26.56
CA ALA A 161 18.99 0.10 27.35
C ALA A 161 17.57 0.00 26.80
N ASP A 162 17.07 1.08 26.21
CA ASP A 162 15.71 1.23 25.71
C ASP A 162 15.64 1.06 24.19
N PHE A 163 14.55 0.44 23.71
CA PHE A 163 14.36 0.16 22.28
C PHE A 163 14.08 1.43 21.47
N ASP A 164 13.22 2.30 21.97
CA ASP A 164 12.81 3.51 21.27
C ASP A 164 13.98 4.50 21.16
N GLU A 165 14.79 4.62 22.24
CA GLU A 165 16.03 5.40 22.24
C GLU A 165 17.06 4.83 21.24
N ALA A 166 17.19 3.49 21.17
CA ALA A 166 18.09 2.84 20.25
C ALA A 166 17.65 3.07 18.79
N LEU A 167 16.35 3.01 18.52
CA LEU A 167 15.76 3.27 17.21
C LEU A 167 15.98 4.73 16.79
N GLU A 168 15.74 5.69 17.68
CA GLU A 168 15.98 7.11 17.43
C GLU A 168 17.46 7.38 17.09
N ARG A 169 18.39 6.80 17.83
CA ARG A 169 19.82 6.95 17.54
C ARG A 169 20.21 6.35 16.18
N LEU A 170 19.65 5.21 15.81
CA LEU A 170 19.90 4.59 14.50
C LEU A 170 19.42 5.45 13.33
N THR A 171 18.28 6.15 13.48
CA THR A 171 17.75 7.04 12.43
C THR A 171 18.63 8.28 12.21
N HIS A 172 19.45 8.68 13.20
CA HIS A 172 20.36 9.81 13.12
C HIS A 172 21.81 9.42 12.79
N MET A 173 22.09 8.12 12.64
CA MET A 173 23.43 7.68 12.25
C MET A 173 23.71 7.97 10.78
N PRO A 174 24.93 8.46 10.44
CA PRO A 174 25.31 8.63 9.04
C PRO A 174 25.33 7.26 8.35
N VAL A 175 24.70 7.17 7.18
CA VAL A 175 24.78 5.98 6.33
C VAL A 175 26.24 5.83 5.92
N PRO A 176 26.91 4.68 6.17
CA PRO A 176 28.25 4.47 5.70
C PRO A 176 28.28 4.53 4.16
N CYS A 177 29.16 5.39 3.63
CA CYS A 177 29.40 5.53 2.19
C CYS A 177 30.04 4.26 1.61
#